data_eaaca8cf07dbae459332095bc4faa382
#
_entry.id   eaaca8cf07dbae459332095bc4faa382
#
_cell.length_a   1.000
_cell.length_b   1.000
_cell.length_c   1.000
_cell.angle_alpha   90.00
_cell.angle_beta   90.00
_cell.angle_gamma   90.00
#
_symmetry.space_group_name_H-M   'P 1'
#
loop_
_entity.id
_entity.type
_entity.pdbx_description
1 polymer ?
#
loop_
_entity_poly.entity_id
_entity_poly.type
_entity_poly.pdbx_seq_one_letter_code
_entity_poly.pdbx_strand_id
1 'polypeptide(L)'
;MIFRKLRKFLKSKLARYPAAFRIYEAISWTFTRSAFSPKHFFPTMAAILFPTWIAPRARLALHYVGEGKLDRAIAIAEDVLARKPEAYLDDDTFNRLAVAYHLEGRTEDLRQLYDNTEDRRSEIARELQYDRLALRFFPRAGFSSIGPLGLLDIYLKAQILGITPPRTNVILGARKEFANPAYLRYWEKYFSLVSHPPTIALLAPLSCYLEERSNQLWCGPRGMRNVAMIGRAAQLQWEAEGRGPLLELSNEHRERGYRLLREFGVPQDAWFVGLHVREASDRLNLRNADVGTYRLAVEEIAKRGGWVLRMGDDSMRPLPPWPNMIDYVHSGKREDWMDVFLWAEGRFFIGTGSGPQMIPPTFGKPVAIANYGPIATIVCGKDDILLPKPYWSKNEGRYLSLSERMQPNYAFNESIRAFAKFDVRVVDNTPDELRELVIEMINRLEGQHAETEEERATQAQFAALAATYQFYPVKIARVFMSKYPQSSQRHMASTFQESLLQHN
;
A
#
# COMPACT_ATOMS: atom_id res chain seq x y z
N MET A 1 4.02 37.11 -26.01
CA MET A 1 4.79 38.19 -25.34
C MET A 1 4.65 38.16 -23.81
N ILE A 2 3.46 37.97 -23.25
CA ILE A 2 3.19 37.86 -21.78
C ILE A 2 3.96 36.71 -21.12
N PHE A 3 3.95 35.52 -21.71
CA PHE A 3 4.68 34.34 -21.21
C PHE A 3 6.20 34.52 -21.12
N ARG A 4 6.80 35.25 -22.10
CA ARG A 4 8.24 35.54 -22.06
C ARG A 4 8.61 36.53 -20.94
N LYS A 5 7.73 37.51 -20.66
CA LYS A 5 7.91 38.44 -19.54
C LYS A 5 7.70 37.75 -18.18
N LEU A 6 6.68 36.91 -18.07
CA LEU A 6 6.42 36.12 -16.87
C LEU A 6 7.56 35.14 -16.58
N ARG A 7 8.10 34.46 -17.62
CA ARG A 7 9.29 33.59 -17.50
C ARG A 7 10.52 34.36 -16.97
N LYS A 8 10.74 35.57 -17.47
CA LYS A 8 11.89 36.40 -17.06
C LYS A 8 11.72 36.89 -15.62
N PHE A 9 10.51 37.29 -15.24
CA PHE A 9 10.16 37.71 -13.87
C PHE A 9 10.27 36.56 -12.87
N LEU A 10 9.67 35.41 -13.16
CA LEU A 10 9.73 34.24 -12.29
C LEU A 10 11.15 33.68 -12.17
N LYS A 11 11.91 33.64 -13.27
CA LYS A 11 13.31 33.21 -13.27
C LYS A 11 14.21 34.11 -12.40
N SER A 12 13.95 35.44 -12.37
CA SER A 12 14.76 36.36 -11.58
C SER A 12 14.41 36.42 -10.10
N LYS A 13 13.13 36.14 -9.76
CA LYS A 13 12.64 36.26 -8.36
C LYS A 13 12.55 34.91 -7.63
N LEU A 14 12.07 33.84 -8.31
CA LEU A 14 11.82 32.55 -7.67
C LEU A 14 13.05 31.63 -7.60
N ALA A 15 14.01 31.76 -8.53
CA ALA A 15 15.24 30.97 -8.49
C ALA A 15 16.15 31.31 -7.29
N ARG A 16 15.91 32.42 -6.61
CA ARG A 16 16.68 32.85 -5.43
C ARG A 16 16.11 32.38 -4.09
N TYR A 17 14.91 31.75 -4.08
CA TYR A 17 14.24 31.40 -2.84
C TYR A 17 13.77 29.95 -2.80
N PRO A 18 14.37 29.08 -1.99
CA PRO A 18 13.86 27.72 -1.74
C PRO A 18 12.40 27.70 -1.24
N ALA A 19 11.97 28.77 -0.58
CA ALA A 19 10.58 28.96 -0.15
C ALA A 19 9.60 29.04 -1.32
N ALA A 20 9.98 29.61 -2.45
CA ALA A 20 9.11 29.72 -3.63
C ALA A 20 8.85 28.36 -4.30
N PHE A 21 9.78 27.43 -4.19
CA PHE A 21 9.58 26.05 -4.61
C PHE A 21 8.58 25.33 -3.70
N ARG A 22 8.64 25.52 -2.39
CA ARG A 22 7.66 24.98 -1.43
C ARG A 22 6.26 25.54 -1.66
N ILE A 23 6.15 26.83 -1.98
CA ILE A 23 4.87 27.46 -2.37
C ILE A 23 4.36 26.87 -3.66
N TYR A 24 5.20 26.66 -4.67
CA TYR A 24 4.84 25.97 -5.91
C TYR A 24 4.39 24.53 -5.63
N GLU A 25 5.09 23.80 -4.79
CA GLU A 25 4.72 22.44 -4.38
C GLU A 25 3.38 22.41 -3.66
N ALA A 26 3.16 23.32 -2.70
CA ALA A 26 1.90 23.43 -1.97
C ALA A 26 0.74 23.81 -2.92
N ILE A 27 0.94 24.79 -3.81
CA ILE A 27 -0.04 25.20 -4.80
C ILE A 27 -0.32 24.04 -5.79
N SER A 28 0.72 23.41 -6.33
CA SER A 28 0.58 22.27 -7.24
C SER A 28 -0.16 21.11 -6.57
N TRP A 29 0.12 20.83 -5.30
CA TRP A 29 -0.53 19.78 -4.52
C TRP A 29 -2.00 20.11 -4.20
N THR A 30 -2.30 21.36 -3.87
CA THR A 30 -3.66 21.83 -3.60
C THR A 30 -4.51 21.80 -4.87
N PHE A 31 -3.97 22.23 -6.01
CA PHE A 31 -4.71 22.26 -7.28
C PHE A 31 -4.85 20.88 -7.94
N THR A 32 -3.95 19.91 -7.69
CA THR A 32 -4.16 18.54 -8.16
C THR A 32 -5.30 17.82 -7.45
N ARG A 33 -5.74 18.32 -6.29
CA ARG A 33 -6.91 17.83 -5.55
C ARG A 33 -8.23 18.53 -5.92
N SER A 34 -8.19 19.70 -6.55
CA SER A 34 -9.41 20.42 -6.91
C SER A 34 -9.96 19.95 -8.26
N ALA A 35 -11.28 19.75 -8.34
CA ALA A 35 -11.99 19.32 -9.56
C ALA A 35 -11.93 20.31 -10.73
N PHE A 36 -11.33 21.49 -10.57
CA PHE A 36 -11.38 22.62 -11.51
C PHE A 36 -10.09 22.92 -12.27
N SER A 37 -8.99 22.19 -12.05
CA SER A 37 -7.73 22.47 -12.75
C SER A 37 -7.35 21.34 -13.71
N PRO A 38 -6.94 21.64 -14.95
CA PRO A 38 -6.31 20.64 -15.80
C PRO A 38 -5.04 20.16 -15.08
N LYS A 39 -5.05 18.87 -14.69
CA LYS A 39 -4.04 18.21 -13.83
C LYS A 39 -2.59 18.36 -14.32
N HIS A 40 -2.40 18.83 -15.57
CA HIS A 40 -1.09 19.04 -16.20
C HIS A 40 -0.63 20.49 -16.23
N PHE A 41 -1.53 21.45 -16.03
CA PHE A 41 -1.21 22.85 -16.29
C PHE A 41 0.00 23.31 -15.48
N PHE A 42 -0.01 23.09 -14.16
CA PHE A 42 1.08 23.54 -13.30
C PHE A 42 2.39 22.75 -13.47
N PRO A 43 2.39 21.40 -13.53
CA PRO A 43 3.61 20.65 -13.81
C PRO A 43 4.20 20.98 -15.18
N THR A 44 3.36 21.12 -16.22
CA THR A 44 3.80 21.51 -17.56
C THR A 44 4.36 22.92 -17.60
N MET A 45 3.65 23.87 -16.99
CA MET A 45 4.14 25.26 -16.90
C MET A 45 5.44 25.37 -16.14
N ALA A 46 5.57 24.66 -15.02
CA ALA A 46 6.81 24.66 -14.25
C ALA A 46 7.96 23.96 -15.00
N ALA A 47 7.71 22.89 -15.72
CA ALA A 47 8.72 22.22 -16.56
C ALA A 47 9.19 23.11 -17.72
N ILE A 48 8.29 23.92 -18.28
CA ILE A 48 8.61 24.91 -19.33
C ILE A 48 9.37 26.11 -18.76
N LEU A 49 8.92 26.65 -17.64
CA LEU A 49 9.50 27.86 -17.03
C LEU A 49 10.85 27.57 -16.34
N PHE A 50 11.01 26.37 -15.80
CA PHE A 50 12.17 25.94 -15.05
C PHE A 50 12.69 24.58 -15.60
N PRO A 51 13.28 24.57 -16.81
CA PRO A 51 13.69 23.33 -17.47
C PRO A 51 14.79 22.57 -16.71
N THR A 52 15.48 23.23 -15.79
CA THR A 52 16.49 22.59 -14.92
C THR A 52 15.90 21.96 -13.65
N TRP A 53 14.62 22.20 -13.36
CA TRP A 53 13.96 21.62 -12.20
C TRP A 53 13.42 20.23 -12.50
N ILE A 54 13.88 19.27 -11.75
CA ILE A 54 13.56 17.84 -11.94
C ILE A 54 12.18 17.50 -11.41
N ALA A 55 11.81 17.98 -10.22
CA ALA A 55 10.56 17.64 -9.56
C ALA A 55 9.28 17.92 -10.41
N PRO A 56 9.14 19.05 -11.13
CA PRO A 56 8.01 19.24 -12.04
C PRO A 56 7.95 18.24 -13.18
N ARG A 57 9.11 17.82 -13.70
CA ARG A 57 9.19 16.83 -14.79
C ARG A 57 8.83 15.44 -14.28
N ALA A 58 9.36 15.03 -13.14
CA ALA A 58 8.99 13.78 -12.50
C ALA A 58 7.47 13.72 -12.24
N ARG A 59 6.84 14.81 -11.77
CA ARG A 59 5.39 14.87 -11.61
C ARG A 59 4.61 14.81 -12.92
N LEU A 60 5.16 15.39 -13.99
CA LEU A 60 4.55 15.31 -15.32
C LEU A 60 4.61 13.89 -15.86
N ALA A 61 5.72 13.16 -15.66
CA ALA A 61 5.81 11.75 -15.99
C ALA A 61 4.73 10.93 -15.27
N LEU A 62 4.51 11.16 -13.96
CA LEU A 62 3.44 10.52 -13.21
C LEU A 62 2.06 10.73 -13.85
N HIS A 63 1.77 11.95 -14.23
CA HIS A 63 0.52 12.26 -14.88
C HIS A 63 0.30 11.47 -16.16
N TYR A 64 1.34 11.38 -17.00
CA TYR A 64 1.25 10.62 -18.24
C TYR A 64 1.12 9.12 -18.00
N VAL A 65 1.74 8.56 -16.97
CA VAL A 65 1.47 7.17 -16.55
C VAL A 65 -0.01 7.00 -16.18
N GLY A 66 -0.56 7.90 -15.35
CA GLY A 66 -1.97 7.85 -14.95
C GLY A 66 -2.96 8.05 -16.13
N GLU A 67 -2.54 8.68 -17.23
CA GLU A 67 -3.33 8.85 -18.46
C GLU A 67 -3.09 7.72 -19.48
N GLY A 68 -2.19 6.77 -19.18
CA GLY A 68 -1.83 5.74 -20.11
C GLY A 68 -1.00 6.24 -21.32
N LYS A 69 -0.40 7.44 -21.23
CA LYS A 69 0.52 7.99 -22.26
C LYS A 69 1.95 7.59 -21.93
N LEU A 70 2.23 6.29 -21.99
CA LEU A 70 3.45 5.72 -21.42
C LEU A 70 4.70 6.17 -22.17
N ASP A 71 4.69 6.24 -23.50
CA ASP A 71 5.83 6.76 -24.28
C ASP A 71 6.28 8.15 -23.82
N ARG A 72 5.30 9.04 -23.54
CA ARG A 72 5.60 10.38 -23.03
C ARG A 72 6.14 10.36 -21.61
N ALA A 73 5.60 9.48 -20.78
CA ALA A 73 6.07 9.28 -19.41
C ALA A 73 7.52 8.78 -19.39
N ILE A 74 7.83 7.79 -20.23
CA ILE A 74 9.17 7.22 -20.39
C ILE A 74 10.14 8.30 -20.89
N ALA A 75 9.82 8.99 -21.99
CA ALA A 75 10.69 10.03 -22.54
C ALA A 75 11.02 11.14 -21.53
N ILE A 76 10.06 11.53 -20.70
CA ILE A 76 10.30 12.53 -19.64
C ILE A 76 11.15 11.97 -18.51
N ALA A 77 10.91 10.72 -18.09
CA ALA A 77 11.69 10.09 -17.04
C ALA A 77 13.14 9.85 -17.49
N GLU A 78 13.36 9.39 -18.71
CA GLU A 78 14.69 9.22 -19.33
C GLU A 78 15.42 10.57 -19.46
N ASP A 79 14.74 11.67 -19.86
CA ASP A 79 15.35 13.01 -19.87
C ASP A 79 15.71 13.50 -18.46
N VAL A 80 14.93 13.15 -17.44
CA VAL A 80 15.26 13.42 -16.04
C VAL A 80 16.55 12.66 -15.64
N LEU A 81 16.63 11.38 -15.97
CA LEU A 81 17.81 10.54 -15.67
C LEU A 81 19.06 10.99 -16.42
N ALA A 82 18.93 11.36 -17.70
CA ALA A 82 20.04 11.89 -18.49
C ALA A 82 20.64 13.17 -17.89
N ARG A 83 19.83 14.00 -17.25
CA ARG A 83 20.25 15.25 -16.60
C ARG A 83 20.72 15.09 -15.15
N LYS A 84 20.18 14.13 -14.47
CA LYS A 84 20.49 13.78 -13.09
C LYS A 84 20.45 12.27 -12.96
N PRO A 85 21.57 11.60 -13.23
CA PRO A 85 21.65 10.14 -13.17
C PRO A 85 21.18 9.54 -11.82
N GLU A 86 21.34 10.29 -10.73
CA GLU A 86 20.93 9.85 -9.39
C GLU A 86 19.40 10.00 -9.13
N ALA A 87 18.63 10.54 -10.06
CA ALA A 87 17.18 10.72 -9.88
C ALA A 87 16.42 9.39 -9.80
N TYR A 88 16.97 8.28 -10.31
CA TYR A 88 16.40 6.95 -10.14
C TYR A 88 16.47 6.43 -8.69
N LEU A 89 17.25 7.06 -7.83
CA LEU A 89 17.24 6.82 -6.39
C LEU A 89 16.03 7.49 -5.68
N ASP A 90 15.35 8.41 -6.37
CA ASP A 90 14.09 8.99 -5.90
C ASP A 90 12.93 8.06 -6.27
N ASP A 91 12.17 7.61 -5.26
CA ASP A 91 11.08 6.66 -5.41
C ASP A 91 10.04 7.06 -6.44
N ASP A 92 9.74 8.35 -6.48
CA ASP A 92 8.76 8.86 -7.42
C ASP A 92 9.21 8.64 -8.87
N THR A 93 10.47 8.91 -9.18
CA THR A 93 11.03 8.72 -10.54
C THR A 93 11.19 7.24 -10.86
N PHE A 94 11.75 6.46 -9.93
CA PHE A 94 11.95 5.02 -10.08
C PHE A 94 10.61 4.29 -10.32
N ASN A 95 9.64 4.43 -9.41
CA ASN A 95 8.38 3.71 -9.49
C ASN A 95 7.60 4.06 -10.78
N ARG A 96 7.67 5.31 -11.23
CA ARG A 96 7.00 5.76 -12.46
C ARG A 96 7.61 5.15 -13.69
N LEU A 97 8.93 5.16 -13.75
CA LEU A 97 9.65 4.58 -14.88
C LEU A 97 9.49 3.05 -14.89
N ALA A 98 9.58 2.41 -13.74
CA ALA A 98 9.35 0.98 -13.60
C ALA A 98 7.94 0.57 -14.08
N VAL A 99 6.90 1.29 -13.63
CA VAL A 99 5.52 1.06 -14.07
C VAL A 99 5.37 1.30 -15.58
N ALA A 100 5.99 2.36 -16.12
CA ALA A 100 5.90 2.66 -17.54
C ALA A 100 6.59 1.59 -18.40
N TYR A 101 7.81 1.19 -18.07
CA TYR A 101 8.50 0.10 -18.76
C TYR A 101 7.73 -1.22 -18.73
N HIS A 102 7.18 -1.52 -17.56
CA HIS A 102 6.36 -2.70 -17.37
C HIS A 102 5.11 -2.71 -18.28
N LEU A 103 4.37 -1.60 -18.31
CA LEU A 103 3.16 -1.48 -19.12
C LEU A 103 3.43 -1.44 -20.63
N GLU A 104 4.61 -1.03 -21.05
CA GLU A 104 5.03 -1.08 -22.46
C GLU A 104 5.72 -2.40 -22.84
N GLY A 105 5.86 -3.35 -21.90
CA GLY A 105 6.52 -4.61 -22.15
C GLY A 105 8.05 -4.50 -22.33
N ARG A 106 8.64 -3.37 -21.91
CA ARG A 106 10.09 -3.11 -21.97
C ARG A 106 10.80 -3.81 -20.82
N THR A 107 10.78 -5.14 -20.83
CA THR A 107 11.26 -5.97 -19.71
C THR A 107 12.74 -5.78 -19.43
N GLU A 108 13.57 -5.64 -20.49
CA GLU A 108 15.00 -5.45 -20.33
C GLU A 108 15.34 -4.08 -19.72
N ASP A 109 14.68 -3.02 -20.17
CA ASP A 109 14.85 -1.68 -19.57
C ASP A 109 14.41 -1.66 -18.11
N LEU A 110 13.34 -2.40 -17.79
CA LEU A 110 12.87 -2.54 -16.40
C LEU A 110 13.90 -3.28 -15.54
N ARG A 111 14.46 -4.40 -16.04
CA ARG A 111 15.51 -5.15 -15.35
C ARG A 111 16.74 -4.26 -15.12
N GLN A 112 17.22 -3.58 -16.14
CA GLN A 112 18.37 -2.69 -16.04
C GLN A 112 18.13 -1.51 -15.07
N LEU A 113 16.90 -0.98 -15.01
CA LEU A 113 16.54 0.05 -14.04
C LEU A 113 16.67 -0.48 -12.61
N TYR A 114 16.20 -1.71 -12.34
CA TYR A 114 16.32 -2.34 -11.02
C TYR A 114 17.79 -2.59 -10.66
N ASP A 115 18.55 -3.21 -11.57
CA ASP A 115 19.96 -3.54 -11.36
C ASP A 115 20.79 -2.27 -11.08
N ASN A 116 20.67 -1.24 -11.92
CA ASN A 116 21.36 0.05 -11.71
C ASN A 116 21.00 0.70 -10.38
N THR A 117 19.75 0.57 -9.96
CA THR A 117 19.29 1.16 -8.68
C THR A 117 19.87 0.39 -7.49
N GLU A 118 19.85 -0.93 -7.53
CA GLU A 118 20.42 -1.78 -6.47
C GLU A 118 21.94 -1.59 -6.35
N ASP A 119 22.63 -1.59 -7.48
CA ASP A 119 24.08 -1.39 -7.53
C ASP A 119 24.48 -0.03 -6.96
N ARG A 120 23.83 1.03 -7.39
CA ARG A 120 24.15 2.39 -6.93
C ARG A 120 23.84 2.57 -5.43
N ARG A 121 22.74 2.02 -4.94
CA ARG A 121 22.42 2.05 -3.50
C ARG A 121 23.43 1.24 -2.70
N SER A 122 23.84 0.09 -3.21
CA SER A 122 24.89 -0.72 -2.59
C SER A 122 26.24 -0.02 -2.54
N GLU A 123 26.60 0.73 -3.60
CA GLU A 123 27.80 1.57 -3.61
C GLU A 123 27.72 2.67 -2.54
N ILE A 124 26.63 3.46 -2.51
CA ILE A 124 26.43 4.51 -1.51
C ILE A 124 26.46 3.94 -0.08
N ALA A 125 25.84 2.79 0.14
CA ALA A 125 25.88 2.15 1.45
C ALA A 125 27.30 1.75 1.86
N ARG A 126 28.12 1.28 0.92
CA ARG A 126 29.56 0.99 1.16
C ARG A 126 30.37 2.25 1.39
N GLU A 127 30.17 3.30 0.57
CA GLU A 127 30.83 4.61 0.73
C GLU A 127 30.54 5.23 2.10
N LEU A 128 29.27 5.15 2.56
CA LEU A 128 28.85 5.63 3.88
C LEU A 128 29.23 4.68 5.02
N GLN A 129 29.91 3.58 4.72
CA GLN A 129 30.23 2.52 5.70
C GLN A 129 29.00 2.10 6.50
N TYR A 130 27.86 1.92 5.80
CA TYR A 130 26.57 1.68 6.39
C TYR A 130 26.53 0.48 7.31
N ASP A 131 27.32 -0.55 7.02
CA ASP A 131 27.45 -1.73 7.89
C ASP A 131 28.06 -1.38 9.26
N ARG A 132 28.81 -0.27 9.36
CA ARG A 132 29.35 0.25 10.61
C ARG A 132 28.39 1.18 11.35
N LEU A 133 27.40 1.74 10.65
CA LEU A 133 26.33 2.52 11.27
C LEU A 133 25.34 1.54 11.89
N ALA A 134 25.42 1.31 13.19
CA ALA A 134 24.46 0.48 13.92
C ALA A 134 23.04 1.09 14.00
N LEU A 135 22.70 2.00 13.07
CA LEU A 135 21.47 2.76 13.03
C LEU A 135 20.72 2.50 11.70
N ARG A 136 19.40 2.51 11.75
CA ARG A 136 18.50 2.52 10.60
C ARG A 136 17.56 3.71 10.75
N PHE A 137 17.48 4.54 9.72
CA PHE A 137 16.67 5.76 9.75
C PHE A 137 15.40 5.59 8.93
N PHE A 138 14.28 6.00 9.51
CA PHE A 138 12.97 6.01 8.88
C PHE A 138 12.49 7.45 8.71
N PRO A 139 12.39 7.97 7.47
CA PRO A 139 12.02 9.35 7.24
C PRO A 139 10.51 9.56 7.45
N ARG A 140 10.15 10.73 7.98
CA ARG A 140 8.77 11.16 8.21
C ARG A 140 7.84 10.95 7.01
N ALA A 141 8.34 11.19 5.79
CA ALA A 141 7.52 11.15 4.58
C ALA A 141 6.82 9.79 4.38
N GLY A 142 7.43 8.69 4.81
CA GLY A 142 6.82 7.36 4.76
C GLY A 142 5.63 7.20 5.70
N PHE A 143 5.60 7.89 6.84
CA PHE A 143 4.64 7.65 7.92
C PHE A 143 3.55 8.71 8.08
N SER A 144 3.42 9.62 7.13
CA SER A 144 2.33 10.59 7.05
C SER A 144 0.98 9.96 6.66
N SER A 145 0.98 8.69 6.24
CA SER A 145 -0.20 7.87 5.99
C SER A 145 -0.17 6.57 6.81
N ILE A 146 -1.34 6.01 7.09
CA ILE A 146 -1.47 4.89 8.04
C ILE A 146 -0.83 3.57 7.53
N GLY A 147 -0.88 3.31 6.22
CA GLY A 147 -0.35 2.07 5.65
C GLY A 147 1.13 1.83 5.95
N PRO A 148 2.03 2.78 5.67
CA PRO A 148 3.45 2.65 5.99
C PRO A 148 3.75 2.41 7.47
N LEU A 149 2.92 2.91 8.39
CA LEU A 149 3.08 2.59 9.81
C LEU A 149 2.90 1.09 10.10
N GLY A 150 2.06 0.39 9.33
CA GLY A 150 1.92 -1.06 9.43
C GLY A 150 3.15 -1.83 8.96
N LEU A 151 3.99 -1.23 8.09
CA LEU A 151 5.25 -1.85 7.63
C LEU A 151 6.31 -1.95 8.73
N LEU A 152 6.19 -1.21 9.83
CA LEU A 152 7.10 -1.33 10.98
C LEU A 152 7.15 -2.77 11.50
N ASP A 153 6.04 -3.51 11.41
CA ASP A 153 5.96 -4.92 11.72
C ASP A 153 6.91 -5.76 10.87
N ILE A 154 6.91 -5.55 9.56
CA ILE A 154 7.76 -6.27 8.61
C ILE A 154 9.24 -5.97 8.88
N TYR A 155 9.58 -4.70 9.05
CA TYR A 155 10.96 -4.29 9.30
C TYR A 155 11.52 -4.93 10.58
N LEU A 156 10.71 -4.97 11.63
CA LEU A 156 11.14 -5.53 12.89
C LEU A 156 11.21 -7.07 12.83
N LYS A 157 10.22 -7.74 12.24
CA LYS A 157 10.25 -9.20 12.03
C LYS A 157 11.47 -9.62 11.21
N ALA A 158 11.76 -8.92 10.12
CA ALA A 158 12.92 -9.18 9.28
C ALA A 158 14.25 -9.05 10.07
N GLN A 159 14.34 -8.06 10.96
CA GLN A 159 15.50 -7.88 11.82
C GLN A 159 15.62 -8.98 12.89
N ILE A 160 14.53 -9.31 13.57
CA ILE A 160 14.50 -10.36 14.62
C ILE A 160 14.86 -11.73 14.02
N LEU A 161 14.43 -12.01 12.78
CA LEU A 161 14.72 -13.25 12.07
C LEU A 161 16.12 -13.27 11.42
N GLY A 162 16.91 -12.19 11.52
CA GLY A 162 18.23 -12.10 10.90
C GLY A 162 18.18 -11.99 9.37
N ILE A 163 17.01 -11.72 8.77
CA ILE A 163 16.87 -11.44 7.33
C ILE A 163 17.53 -10.10 7.00
N THR A 164 17.43 -9.12 7.89
CA THR A 164 18.18 -7.88 7.84
C THR A 164 19.15 -7.77 9.01
N PRO A 165 20.28 -7.07 8.89
CA PRO A 165 21.22 -6.87 10.00
C PRO A 165 20.55 -6.19 11.20
N PRO A 166 20.93 -6.55 12.44
CA PRO A 166 20.45 -5.89 13.63
C PRO A 166 20.92 -4.44 13.69
N ARG A 167 19.98 -3.51 13.89
CA ARG A 167 20.23 -2.07 13.95
C ARG A 167 19.31 -1.40 14.95
N THR A 168 19.72 -0.29 15.51
CA THR A 168 18.83 0.60 16.25
C THR A 168 17.95 1.37 15.25
N ASN A 169 16.65 1.17 15.32
CA ASN A 169 15.69 1.80 14.42
C ASN A 169 15.34 3.21 14.93
N VAL A 170 15.47 4.22 14.07
CA VAL A 170 15.26 5.63 14.41
C VAL A 170 14.24 6.25 13.44
N ILE A 171 13.11 6.69 13.97
CA ILE A 171 12.08 7.42 13.21
C ILE A 171 12.35 8.93 13.34
N LEU A 172 12.44 9.64 12.22
CA LEU A 172 12.72 11.06 12.16
C LEU A 172 11.44 11.86 11.91
N GLY A 173 10.96 12.62 12.90
CA GLY A 173 9.79 13.49 12.75
C GLY A 173 9.10 13.83 14.06
N ALA A 174 8.32 14.91 14.09
CA ALA A 174 7.52 15.24 15.25
C ALA A 174 6.29 14.33 15.32
N ARG A 175 5.94 13.85 16.52
CA ARG A 175 4.85 12.87 16.73
C ARG A 175 3.53 13.25 16.04
N LYS A 176 3.15 14.52 16.07
CA LYS A 176 1.93 15.05 15.44
C LYS A 176 1.90 14.98 13.91
N GLU A 177 3.03 14.66 13.29
CA GLU A 177 3.16 14.59 11.84
C GLU A 177 2.89 13.19 11.29
N PHE A 178 2.73 12.21 12.17
CA PHE A 178 2.43 10.83 11.82
C PHE A 178 0.91 10.60 11.72
N ALA A 179 0.52 9.64 10.88
CA ALA A 179 -0.88 9.37 10.57
C ALA A 179 -1.73 8.98 11.78
N ASN A 180 -1.13 8.29 12.75
CA ASN A 180 -1.76 7.96 14.03
C ASN A 180 -0.72 7.95 15.15
N PRO A 181 -0.57 9.05 15.90
CA PRO A 181 0.39 9.18 17.00
C PRO A 181 0.17 8.18 18.15
N ALA A 182 -1.06 7.73 18.38
CA ALA A 182 -1.35 6.74 19.41
C ALA A 182 -0.82 5.35 19.01
N TYR A 183 -0.99 4.97 17.74
CA TYR A 183 -0.43 3.72 17.22
C TYR A 183 1.11 3.74 17.23
N LEU A 184 1.72 4.86 16.86
CA LEU A 184 3.18 5.00 16.90
C LEU A 184 3.77 4.72 18.30
N ARG A 185 3.05 5.08 19.38
CA ARG A 185 3.51 4.82 20.76
C ARG A 185 3.74 3.33 21.05
N TYR A 186 2.98 2.44 20.44
CA TYR A 186 3.17 1.00 20.59
C TYR A 186 4.49 0.50 20.00
N TRP A 187 5.03 1.24 19.02
CA TRP A 187 6.30 0.94 18.38
C TRP A 187 7.52 1.55 19.10
N GLU A 188 7.32 2.51 20.00
CA GLU A 188 8.43 3.22 20.66
C GLU A 188 9.31 2.33 21.53
N LYS A 189 8.85 1.14 21.90
CA LYS A 189 9.70 0.12 22.57
C LYS A 189 10.73 -0.51 21.62
N TYR A 190 10.53 -0.38 20.31
CA TYR A 190 11.39 -0.94 19.26
C TYR A 190 12.05 0.12 18.38
N PHE A 191 11.46 1.29 18.31
CA PHE A 191 11.86 2.39 17.44
C PHE A 191 12.04 3.67 18.24
N SER A 192 13.24 4.26 18.17
CA SER A 192 13.50 5.55 18.81
C SER A 192 12.92 6.69 17.97
N LEU A 193 12.12 7.57 18.58
CA LEU A 193 11.58 8.74 17.89
C LEU A 193 12.49 9.97 18.13
N VAL A 194 13.01 10.54 17.07
CA VAL A 194 13.78 11.79 17.10
C VAL A 194 12.90 12.92 16.55
N SER A 195 12.45 13.81 17.44
CA SER A 195 11.55 14.92 17.11
C SER A 195 12.19 16.31 17.15
N HIS A 196 13.45 16.41 17.56
CA HIS A 196 14.19 17.67 17.63
C HIS A 196 14.57 18.17 16.23
N PRO A 197 14.05 19.33 15.76
CA PRO A 197 14.22 19.76 14.38
C PRO A 197 15.66 19.89 13.88
N PRO A 198 16.63 20.46 14.64
CA PRO A 198 18.03 20.49 14.23
C PRO A 198 18.64 19.11 14.03
N THR A 199 18.31 18.14 14.90
CA THR A 199 18.78 16.75 14.78
C THR A 199 18.17 16.07 13.57
N ILE A 200 16.88 16.29 13.32
CA ILE A 200 16.20 15.79 12.11
C ILE A 200 16.88 16.34 10.85
N ALA A 201 17.15 17.65 10.80
CA ALA A 201 17.82 18.28 9.67
C ALA A 201 19.22 17.72 9.42
N LEU A 202 19.95 17.37 10.48
CA LEU A 202 21.27 16.76 10.41
C LEU A 202 21.21 15.30 9.90
N LEU A 203 20.23 14.53 10.34
CA LEU A 203 20.10 13.09 10.05
C LEU A 203 19.31 12.81 8.77
N ALA A 204 18.43 13.72 8.33
CA ALA A 204 17.58 13.53 7.16
C ALA A 204 18.33 13.17 5.86
N PRO A 205 19.51 13.75 5.55
CA PRO A 205 20.29 13.34 4.39
C PRO A 205 20.67 11.86 4.40
N LEU A 206 20.96 11.28 5.57
CA LEU A 206 21.30 9.87 5.71
C LEU A 206 20.10 8.98 5.40
N SER A 207 18.89 9.41 5.77
CA SER A 207 17.67 8.65 5.48
C SER A 207 17.29 8.63 3.99
N CYS A 208 17.81 9.57 3.20
CA CYS A 208 17.52 9.64 1.76
C CYS A 208 18.14 8.48 0.96
N TYR A 209 19.22 7.91 1.44
CA TYR A 209 19.96 6.85 0.76
C TYR A 209 19.69 5.47 1.33
N LEU A 210 18.98 5.38 2.46
CA LEU A 210 18.88 4.21 3.29
C LEU A 210 17.41 3.79 3.47
N GLU A 211 17.05 2.77 2.74
CA GLU A 211 15.99 1.81 3.01
C GLU A 211 14.54 2.16 2.69
N GLU A 212 14.04 3.39 2.85
CA GLU A 212 12.58 3.52 2.84
C GLU A 212 11.94 4.29 1.70
N ARG A 213 12.67 5.13 1.02
CA ARG A 213 12.07 5.89 -0.09
C ARG A 213 11.67 5.01 -1.27
N SER A 214 12.13 3.78 -1.32
CA SER A 214 11.99 2.88 -2.46
C SER A 214 11.39 1.53 -2.13
N ASN A 215 10.76 1.38 -0.97
CA ASN A 215 10.28 0.07 -0.52
C ASN A 215 11.37 -1.02 -0.55
N GLN A 216 12.62 -0.66 -0.27
CA GLN A 216 13.74 -1.58 -0.20
C GLN A 216 14.39 -1.57 1.18
N LEU A 217 14.97 -2.70 1.59
CA LEU A 217 15.69 -2.86 2.85
C LEU A 217 17.10 -3.36 2.58
N TRP A 218 18.06 -2.87 3.35
CA TRP A 218 19.43 -3.39 3.35
C TRP A 218 19.49 -4.75 4.05
N CYS A 219 19.95 -5.76 3.33
CA CYS A 219 20.07 -7.15 3.79
C CYS A 219 21.53 -7.61 3.97
N GLY A 220 22.43 -6.70 4.32
CA GLY A 220 23.86 -6.98 4.51
C GLY A 220 24.54 -7.38 3.21
N PRO A 221 25.30 -8.51 3.17
CA PRO A 221 26.00 -8.96 1.96
C PRO A 221 25.10 -9.18 0.73
N ARG A 222 23.79 -9.40 0.95
CA ARG A 222 22.80 -9.56 -0.14
C ARG A 222 22.36 -8.24 -0.77
N GLY A 223 22.86 -7.09 -0.28
CA GLY A 223 22.50 -5.76 -0.78
C GLY A 223 21.07 -5.33 -0.43
N MET A 224 20.52 -4.43 -1.23
CA MET A 224 19.14 -3.93 -1.08
C MET A 224 18.15 -4.94 -1.63
N ARG A 225 17.01 -5.14 -0.95
CA ARG A 225 15.94 -6.05 -1.37
C ARG A 225 14.58 -5.38 -1.21
N ASN A 226 13.63 -5.72 -2.08
CA ASN A 226 12.27 -5.19 -2.03
C ASN A 226 11.56 -5.60 -0.73
N VAL A 227 10.89 -4.63 -0.07
CA VAL A 227 10.21 -4.83 1.21
C VAL A 227 9.07 -5.84 1.13
N ALA A 228 8.38 -5.96 -0.01
CA ALA A 228 7.32 -6.95 -0.17
C ALA A 228 7.87 -8.39 -0.18
N MET A 229 9.01 -8.61 -0.86
CA MET A 229 9.71 -9.90 -0.86
C MET A 229 10.23 -10.26 0.53
N ILE A 230 10.83 -9.29 1.23
CA ILE A 230 11.29 -9.47 2.61
C ILE A 230 10.10 -9.75 3.53
N GLY A 231 9.01 -9.00 3.36
CA GLY A 231 7.77 -9.17 4.13
C GLY A 231 7.19 -10.56 3.98
N ARG A 232 7.16 -11.10 2.74
CA ARG A 232 6.76 -12.48 2.49
C ARG A 232 7.67 -13.47 3.26
N ALA A 233 8.97 -13.36 3.09
CA ALA A 233 9.93 -14.26 3.72
C ALA A 233 9.84 -14.17 5.25
N ALA A 234 9.80 -12.96 5.80
CA ALA A 234 9.69 -12.72 7.23
C ALA A 234 8.38 -13.27 7.80
N GLN A 235 7.25 -13.03 7.13
CA GLN A 235 5.95 -13.47 7.62
C GLN A 235 5.83 -15.00 7.59
N LEU A 236 6.24 -15.65 6.49
CA LEU A 236 6.21 -17.13 6.40
C LEU A 236 7.09 -17.79 7.45
N GLN A 237 8.30 -17.27 7.67
CA GLN A 237 9.19 -17.82 8.71
C GLN A 237 8.63 -17.55 10.11
N TRP A 238 8.07 -16.35 10.36
CA TRP A 238 7.45 -15.99 11.65
C TRP A 238 6.32 -16.93 12.02
N GLU A 239 5.49 -17.29 11.06
CA GLU A 239 4.38 -18.22 11.22
C GLU A 239 4.87 -19.67 11.40
N ALA A 240 5.86 -20.10 10.63
CA ALA A 240 6.46 -21.42 10.74
C ALA A 240 7.11 -21.64 12.13
N GLU A 241 7.65 -20.58 12.73
CA GLU A 241 8.19 -20.61 14.09
C GLU A 241 7.11 -20.45 15.18
N GLY A 242 5.84 -20.33 14.82
CA GLY A 242 4.72 -20.18 15.76
C GLY A 242 4.75 -18.90 16.59
N ARG A 243 5.42 -17.85 16.10
CA ARG A 243 5.55 -16.59 16.82
C ARG A 243 4.25 -15.79 16.83
N GLY A 244 3.92 -15.18 17.97
CA GLY A 244 2.78 -14.30 18.15
C GLY A 244 2.98 -12.89 17.57
N PRO A 245 1.95 -12.03 17.68
CA PRO A 245 2.03 -10.64 17.24
C PRO A 245 3.08 -9.86 18.04
N LEU A 246 3.65 -8.81 17.41
CA LEU A 246 4.63 -7.94 18.05
C LEU A 246 4.01 -6.94 19.03
N LEU A 247 2.76 -6.56 18.79
CA LEU A 247 2.06 -5.57 19.60
C LEU A 247 0.96 -6.20 20.43
N GLU A 248 0.74 -5.60 21.60
CA GLU A 248 -0.34 -5.93 22.50
C GLU A 248 -1.04 -4.62 22.91
N LEU A 249 -2.37 -4.64 22.93
CA LEU A 249 -3.15 -3.47 23.35
C LEU A 249 -2.97 -3.23 24.84
N SER A 250 -2.72 -1.97 25.24
CA SER A 250 -2.64 -1.59 26.65
C SER A 250 -3.97 -1.75 27.37
N ASN A 251 -3.93 -2.10 28.66
CA ASN A 251 -5.13 -2.21 29.46
C ASN A 251 -5.91 -0.90 29.53
N GLU A 252 -5.20 0.24 29.59
CA GLU A 252 -5.83 1.57 29.54
C GLU A 252 -6.70 1.75 28.30
N HIS A 253 -6.13 1.49 27.10
CA HIS A 253 -6.90 1.61 25.86
C HIS A 253 -8.03 0.58 25.76
N ARG A 254 -7.82 -0.63 26.29
CA ARG A 254 -8.83 -1.69 26.32
C ARG A 254 -10.04 -1.27 27.15
N GLU A 255 -9.83 -0.87 28.41
CA GLU A 255 -10.89 -0.45 29.32
C GLU A 255 -11.64 0.79 28.81
N ARG A 256 -10.89 1.77 28.32
CA ARG A 256 -11.44 3.01 27.74
C ARG A 256 -12.24 2.71 26.48
N GLY A 257 -11.78 1.83 25.63
CA GLY A 257 -12.45 1.43 24.40
C GLY A 257 -13.78 0.72 24.66
N TYR A 258 -13.81 -0.27 25.56
CA TYR A 258 -15.06 -0.95 25.93
C TYR A 258 -16.05 -0.01 26.62
N ARG A 259 -15.59 0.99 27.38
CA ARG A 259 -16.45 2.02 27.95
C ARG A 259 -17.12 2.84 26.85
N LEU A 260 -16.36 3.27 25.84
CA LEU A 260 -16.89 4.04 24.72
C LEU A 260 -17.84 3.19 23.86
N LEU A 261 -17.59 1.89 23.67
CA LEU A 261 -18.52 0.98 23.00
C LEU A 261 -19.87 0.94 23.71
N ARG A 262 -19.87 0.87 25.05
CA ARG A 262 -21.13 0.93 25.84
C ARG A 262 -21.85 2.26 25.68
N GLU A 263 -21.13 3.38 25.61
CA GLU A 263 -21.72 4.70 25.32
C GLU A 263 -22.37 4.75 23.92
N PHE A 264 -21.86 4.00 22.97
CA PHE A 264 -22.48 3.81 21.67
C PHE A 264 -23.65 2.82 21.65
N GLY A 265 -23.94 2.19 22.78
CA GLY A 265 -25.04 1.22 22.92
C GLY A 265 -24.65 -0.22 22.54
N VAL A 266 -23.35 -0.51 22.37
CA VAL A 266 -22.87 -1.88 22.14
C VAL A 266 -23.01 -2.68 23.44
N PRO A 267 -23.73 -3.82 23.47
CA PRO A 267 -23.83 -4.68 24.64
C PRO A 267 -22.45 -5.17 25.13
N GLN A 268 -22.33 -5.41 26.43
CA GLN A 268 -21.06 -5.78 27.05
C GLN A 268 -20.45 -7.07 26.46
N ASP A 269 -21.30 -8.05 26.16
CA ASP A 269 -20.89 -9.35 25.65
C ASP A 269 -20.89 -9.44 24.11
N ALA A 270 -21.19 -8.34 23.43
CA ALA A 270 -21.20 -8.31 21.98
C ALA A 270 -19.77 -8.21 21.43
N TRP A 271 -19.48 -9.03 20.42
CA TRP A 271 -18.26 -8.88 19.63
C TRP A 271 -18.44 -7.84 18.53
N PHE A 272 -17.33 -7.30 18.04
CA PHE A 272 -17.38 -6.28 16.99
C PHE A 272 -16.26 -6.48 15.95
N VAL A 273 -16.45 -5.81 14.81
CA VAL A 273 -15.46 -5.73 13.72
C VAL A 273 -15.23 -4.27 13.32
N GLY A 274 -14.02 -3.94 12.88
CA GLY A 274 -13.73 -2.69 12.20
C GLY A 274 -14.04 -2.82 10.70
N LEU A 275 -14.72 -1.81 10.13
CA LEU A 275 -14.99 -1.72 8.69
C LEU A 275 -14.33 -0.46 8.13
N HIS A 276 -13.49 -0.62 7.09
CA HIS A 276 -12.96 0.51 6.33
C HIS A 276 -13.07 0.29 4.82
N VAL A 277 -13.86 1.11 4.15
CA VAL A 277 -14.00 1.09 2.69
C VAL A 277 -13.45 2.39 2.13
N ARG A 278 -12.47 2.28 1.24
CA ARG A 278 -11.85 3.43 0.60
C ARG A 278 -12.79 4.03 -0.43
N GLU A 279 -13.19 5.29 -0.24
CA GLU A 279 -14.03 6.09 -1.15
C GLU A 279 -13.31 7.39 -1.56
N ALA A 280 -12.02 7.31 -1.93
CA ALA A 280 -11.27 8.51 -2.29
C ALA A 280 -11.84 9.19 -3.54
N SER A 281 -11.68 10.52 -3.62
CA SER A 281 -12.12 11.36 -4.75
C SER A 281 -11.48 10.97 -6.09
N ASP A 282 -10.33 10.30 -6.09
CA ASP A 282 -9.74 9.68 -7.27
C ASP A 282 -10.48 8.38 -7.62
N ARG A 283 -11.57 8.51 -8.36
CA ARG A 283 -12.39 7.37 -8.84
C ARG A 283 -11.65 6.41 -9.77
N LEU A 284 -10.43 6.72 -10.16
CA LEU A 284 -9.60 5.91 -11.06
C LEU A 284 -8.64 5.00 -10.30
N ASN A 285 -8.63 5.08 -8.98
CA ASN A 285 -7.84 4.18 -8.16
C ASN A 285 -8.55 2.83 -7.98
N LEU A 286 -7.83 1.76 -8.32
CA LEU A 286 -8.33 0.40 -8.25
C LEU A 286 -8.81 -0.03 -6.85
N ARG A 287 -8.28 0.61 -5.80
CA ARG A 287 -8.59 0.29 -4.40
C ARG A 287 -9.90 0.89 -3.88
N ASN A 288 -10.55 1.77 -4.64
CA ASN A 288 -11.83 2.36 -4.24
C ASN A 288 -12.97 1.35 -4.43
N ALA A 289 -13.98 1.42 -3.55
CA ALA A 289 -15.23 0.69 -3.66
C ALA A 289 -16.39 1.51 -3.08
N ASP A 290 -17.64 1.15 -3.39
CA ASP A 290 -18.81 1.75 -2.78
C ASP A 290 -19.12 1.08 -1.44
N VAL A 291 -19.08 1.85 -0.35
CA VAL A 291 -19.41 1.32 0.99
C VAL A 291 -20.83 0.77 1.06
N GLY A 292 -21.77 1.28 0.25
CA GLY A 292 -23.15 0.78 0.20
C GLY A 292 -23.25 -0.70 -0.15
N THR A 293 -22.30 -1.24 -0.91
CA THR A 293 -22.25 -2.66 -1.27
C THR A 293 -21.96 -3.58 -0.08
N TYR A 294 -21.40 -3.06 1.01
CA TYR A 294 -21.07 -3.82 2.23
C TYR A 294 -22.28 -4.05 3.15
N ARG A 295 -23.45 -3.49 2.83
CA ARG A 295 -24.64 -3.57 3.69
C ARG A 295 -25.02 -5.02 4.02
N LEU A 296 -25.10 -5.93 3.06
CA LEU A 296 -25.41 -7.34 3.31
C LEU A 296 -24.39 -8.03 4.22
N ALA A 297 -23.12 -7.68 4.10
CA ALA A 297 -22.07 -8.16 4.99
C ALA A 297 -22.25 -7.67 6.43
N VAL A 298 -22.62 -6.40 6.62
CA VAL A 298 -22.96 -5.82 7.94
C VAL A 298 -24.21 -6.49 8.54
N GLU A 299 -25.26 -6.70 7.74
CA GLU A 299 -26.49 -7.38 8.18
C GLU A 299 -26.20 -8.84 8.61
N GLU A 300 -25.29 -9.55 7.93
CA GLU A 300 -24.87 -10.90 8.33
C GLU A 300 -24.11 -10.89 9.67
N ILE A 301 -23.22 -9.91 9.90
CA ILE A 301 -22.55 -9.72 11.18
C ILE A 301 -23.57 -9.46 12.29
N ALA A 302 -24.52 -8.57 12.04
CA ALA A 302 -25.57 -8.22 12.99
C ALA A 302 -26.46 -9.44 13.33
N LYS A 303 -26.85 -10.24 12.33
CA LYS A 303 -27.61 -11.49 12.50
C LYS A 303 -26.92 -12.49 13.42
N ARG A 304 -25.58 -12.48 13.44
CA ARG A 304 -24.75 -13.33 14.31
C ARG A 304 -24.39 -12.67 15.64
N GLY A 305 -25.08 -11.58 16.01
CA GLY A 305 -24.87 -10.87 17.28
C GLY A 305 -23.65 -9.95 17.32
N GLY A 306 -23.00 -9.71 16.20
CA GLY A 306 -21.86 -8.82 16.10
C GLY A 306 -22.25 -7.37 15.83
N TRP A 307 -21.30 -6.47 16.06
CA TRP A 307 -21.40 -5.04 15.77
C TRP A 307 -20.33 -4.62 14.77
N VAL A 308 -20.62 -3.58 14.00
CA VAL A 308 -19.68 -3.02 13.04
C VAL A 308 -19.38 -1.58 13.38
N LEU A 309 -18.10 -1.23 13.50
CA LEU A 309 -17.66 0.15 13.64
C LEU A 309 -16.99 0.60 12.35
N ARG A 310 -17.64 1.52 11.62
CA ARG A 310 -17.08 2.08 10.41
C ARG A 310 -15.98 3.09 10.76
N MET A 311 -14.77 2.77 10.33
CA MET A 311 -13.57 3.57 10.54
C MET A 311 -13.21 4.36 9.26
N GLY A 312 -12.44 5.43 9.42
CA GLY A 312 -11.98 6.26 8.32
C GLY A 312 -11.66 7.69 8.72
N ASP A 313 -11.85 8.63 7.81
CA ASP A 313 -11.64 10.06 8.04
C ASP A 313 -12.84 10.91 7.59
N ASP A 314 -12.85 12.18 7.97
CA ASP A 314 -13.95 13.11 7.76
C ASP A 314 -14.26 13.40 6.28
N SER A 315 -13.43 12.94 5.33
CA SER A 315 -13.69 13.05 3.90
C SER A 315 -14.72 12.03 3.40
N MET A 316 -15.03 11.01 4.22
CA MET A 316 -16.00 9.97 3.89
C MET A 316 -17.42 10.48 4.04
N ARG A 317 -18.32 10.01 3.16
CA ARG A 317 -19.76 10.37 3.26
C ARG A 317 -20.39 9.73 4.50
N PRO A 318 -21.32 10.42 5.22
CA PRO A 318 -22.13 9.78 6.25
C PRO A 318 -22.99 8.64 5.68
N LEU A 319 -23.23 7.61 6.49
CA LEU A 319 -24.09 6.50 6.11
C LEU A 319 -25.46 6.60 6.83
N PRO A 320 -26.54 6.10 6.17
CA PRO A 320 -27.79 5.88 6.87
C PRO A 320 -27.62 4.81 7.94
N PRO A 321 -28.49 4.76 8.96
CA PRO A 321 -28.44 3.71 9.97
C PRO A 321 -28.57 2.31 9.35
N TRP A 322 -27.64 1.41 9.72
CA TRP A 322 -27.71 -0.02 9.42
C TRP A 322 -27.79 -0.83 10.74
N PRO A 323 -28.33 -2.05 10.71
CA PRO A 323 -28.41 -2.87 11.92
C PRO A 323 -27.04 -3.09 12.57
N ASN A 324 -26.94 -2.87 13.87
CA ASN A 324 -25.72 -3.04 14.67
C ASN A 324 -24.46 -2.37 14.07
N MET A 325 -24.63 -1.25 13.37
CA MET A 325 -23.51 -0.48 12.83
C MET A 325 -23.43 0.91 13.46
N ILE A 326 -22.24 1.28 13.85
CA ILE A 326 -21.88 2.61 14.31
C ILE A 326 -21.02 3.26 13.24
N ASP A 327 -21.48 4.38 12.66
CA ASP A 327 -20.64 5.22 11.80
C ASP A 327 -19.67 6.03 12.68
N TYR A 328 -18.63 5.34 13.18
CA TYR A 328 -17.69 5.90 14.14
C TYR A 328 -16.96 7.13 13.58
N VAL A 329 -16.74 7.20 12.27
CA VAL A 329 -16.17 8.38 11.60
C VAL A 329 -16.95 9.64 11.94
N HIS A 330 -18.27 9.57 11.93
CA HIS A 330 -19.18 10.72 12.14
C HIS A 330 -19.79 10.76 13.54
N SER A 331 -19.28 9.96 14.48
CA SER A 331 -19.82 9.90 15.86
C SER A 331 -19.48 11.13 16.71
N GLY A 332 -18.56 12.00 16.25
CA GLY A 332 -18.02 13.10 17.05
C GLY A 332 -17.06 12.66 18.18
N LYS A 333 -16.76 11.36 18.28
CA LYS A 333 -15.88 10.76 19.31
C LYS A 333 -14.65 10.08 18.72
N ARG A 334 -14.32 10.37 17.45
CA ARG A 334 -13.17 9.79 16.79
C ARG A 334 -11.88 10.32 17.41
N GLU A 335 -11.00 9.41 17.84
CA GLU A 335 -9.69 9.69 18.40
C GLU A 335 -8.69 8.61 17.96
N ASP A 336 -7.41 8.98 17.81
CA ASP A 336 -6.34 8.08 17.35
C ASP A 336 -6.21 6.82 18.21
N TRP A 337 -6.33 6.92 19.53
CA TRP A 337 -6.25 5.77 20.45
C TRP A 337 -7.42 4.80 20.28
N MET A 338 -8.59 5.33 19.92
CA MET A 338 -9.78 4.51 19.69
C MET A 338 -9.67 3.76 18.37
N ASP A 339 -9.08 4.36 17.34
CA ASP A 339 -8.72 3.63 16.12
C ASP A 339 -7.83 2.43 16.46
N VAL A 340 -6.82 2.60 17.32
CA VAL A 340 -5.94 1.50 17.77
C VAL A 340 -6.73 0.42 18.50
N PHE A 341 -7.62 0.80 19.40
CA PHE A 341 -8.49 -0.15 20.11
C PHE A 341 -9.33 -0.97 19.13
N LEU A 342 -9.95 -0.32 18.15
CA LEU A 342 -10.79 -1.01 17.16
C LEU A 342 -10.01 -1.99 16.29
N TRP A 343 -8.75 -1.67 15.94
CA TRP A 343 -7.88 -2.58 15.22
C TRP A 343 -7.40 -3.75 16.08
N ALA A 344 -7.13 -3.50 17.35
CA ALA A 344 -6.50 -4.48 18.25
C ALA A 344 -7.49 -5.42 18.95
N GLU A 345 -8.73 -4.99 19.22
CA GLU A 345 -9.74 -5.77 19.95
C GLU A 345 -10.84 -6.33 19.05
N GLY A 346 -11.06 -5.76 17.87
CA GLY A 346 -12.01 -6.30 16.90
C GLY A 346 -11.80 -7.79 16.66
N ARG A 347 -12.89 -8.55 16.50
CA ARG A 347 -12.84 -9.98 16.22
C ARG A 347 -12.05 -10.26 14.93
N PHE A 348 -12.28 -9.43 13.94
CA PHE A 348 -11.51 -9.30 12.70
C PHE A 348 -11.72 -7.91 12.11
N PHE A 349 -11.02 -7.59 11.03
CA PHE A 349 -11.22 -6.35 10.29
C PHE A 349 -11.71 -6.67 8.88
N ILE A 350 -12.64 -5.87 8.35
CA ILE A 350 -13.12 -6.00 6.97
C ILE A 350 -12.92 -4.69 6.22
N GLY A 351 -12.51 -4.76 4.96
CA GLY A 351 -12.40 -3.55 4.14
C GLY A 351 -11.73 -3.75 2.80
N THR A 352 -11.47 -2.62 2.15
CA THR A 352 -10.72 -2.58 0.88
C THR A 352 -9.22 -2.58 1.11
N GLY A 353 -8.44 -2.83 0.05
CA GLY A 353 -6.98 -2.68 0.03
C GLY A 353 -6.54 -1.25 0.34
N SER A 354 -6.35 -0.92 1.61
CA SER A 354 -6.00 0.42 2.09
C SER A 354 -5.09 0.34 3.32
N GLY A 355 -4.51 1.46 3.71
CA GLY A 355 -3.59 1.51 4.86
C GLY A 355 -4.12 0.88 6.16
N PRO A 356 -5.36 1.13 6.58
CA PRO A 356 -5.91 0.58 7.82
C PRO A 356 -5.89 -0.94 7.92
N GLN A 357 -5.98 -1.69 6.80
CA GLN A 357 -5.90 -3.16 6.82
C GLN A 357 -4.58 -3.72 7.34
N MET A 358 -3.50 -2.93 7.28
CA MET A 358 -2.17 -3.40 7.68
C MET A 358 -1.96 -3.36 9.19
N ILE A 359 -2.87 -2.75 9.95
CA ILE A 359 -2.70 -2.53 11.39
C ILE A 359 -3.20 -3.72 12.24
N PRO A 360 -4.41 -4.27 12.03
CA PRO A 360 -4.92 -5.39 12.82
C PRO A 360 -3.97 -6.58 12.92
N PRO A 361 -3.27 -7.02 11.83
CA PRO A 361 -2.33 -8.15 11.92
C PRO A 361 -1.15 -7.90 12.87
N THR A 362 -0.77 -6.64 13.11
CA THR A 362 0.30 -6.30 14.05
C THR A 362 -0.09 -6.59 15.51
N PHE A 363 -1.40 -6.70 15.79
CA PHE A 363 -2.01 -7.14 17.06
C PHE A 363 -2.56 -8.58 16.98
N GLY A 364 -2.27 -9.32 15.91
CA GLY A 364 -2.72 -10.70 15.72
C GLY A 364 -4.19 -10.84 15.35
N LYS A 365 -4.82 -9.80 14.79
CA LYS A 365 -6.22 -9.85 14.34
C LYS A 365 -6.28 -10.09 12.83
N PRO A 366 -7.11 -11.05 12.38
CA PRO A 366 -7.23 -11.36 10.96
C PRO A 366 -7.99 -10.30 10.19
N VAL A 367 -7.77 -10.27 8.87
CA VAL A 367 -8.39 -9.30 7.97
C VAL A 367 -9.11 -10.01 6.83
N ALA A 368 -10.38 -9.65 6.61
CA ALA A 368 -11.16 -9.99 5.43
C ALA A 368 -11.03 -8.85 4.41
N ILE A 369 -10.17 -9.03 3.41
CA ILE A 369 -9.83 -7.99 2.45
C ILE A 369 -10.68 -8.18 1.20
N ALA A 370 -11.53 -7.21 0.89
CA ALA A 370 -12.39 -7.22 -0.28
C ALA A 370 -12.01 -6.14 -1.30
N ASN A 371 -12.52 -6.26 -2.49
CA ASN A 371 -12.27 -5.28 -3.56
C ASN A 371 -10.79 -4.99 -3.78
N TYR A 372 -9.95 -6.02 -3.69
CA TYR A 372 -8.50 -5.87 -3.73
C TYR A 372 -7.94 -6.05 -5.15
N GLY A 373 -7.01 -5.21 -5.48
CA GLY A 373 -6.12 -5.31 -6.62
C GLY A 373 -5.08 -4.18 -6.60
N PRO A 374 -3.90 -4.41 -7.12
CA PRO A 374 -3.32 -5.64 -7.66
C PRO A 374 -2.89 -6.65 -6.57
N ILE A 375 -2.98 -7.95 -6.87
CA ILE A 375 -2.75 -9.01 -5.85
C ILE A 375 -1.29 -9.11 -5.41
N ALA A 376 -0.36 -8.80 -6.29
CA ALA A 376 1.07 -8.97 -6.04
C ALA A 376 1.66 -8.01 -4.97
N THR A 377 0.89 -7.04 -4.50
CA THR A 377 1.36 -6.04 -3.52
C THR A 377 0.85 -6.30 -2.10
N ILE A 378 0.17 -7.43 -1.89
CA ILE A 378 -0.47 -7.71 -0.60
C ILE A 378 0.54 -8.19 0.45
N VAL A 379 0.39 -7.65 1.65
CA VAL A 379 1.02 -8.17 2.87
C VAL A 379 -0.09 -8.68 3.78
N CYS A 380 -0.02 -9.95 4.12
CA CYS A 380 -1.07 -10.67 4.86
C CYS A 380 -0.46 -11.66 5.85
N GLY A 381 -1.31 -12.24 6.69
CA GLY A 381 -1.02 -13.35 7.57
C GLY A 381 -1.86 -14.59 7.22
N LYS A 382 -1.54 -15.72 7.88
CA LYS A 382 -2.15 -17.04 7.62
C LYS A 382 -3.68 -17.07 7.80
N ASP A 383 -4.23 -16.19 8.61
CA ASP A 383 -5.65 -16.14 8.96
C ASP A 383 -6.43 -15.09 8.16
N ASP A 384 -5.73 -14.34 7.29
CA ASP A 384 -6.36 -13.35 6.41
C ASP A 384 -7.01 -14.04 5.20
N ILE A 385 -8.11 -13.43 4.71
CA ILE A 385 -8.83 -13.90 3.52
C ILE A 385 -8.92 -12.75 2.51
N LEU A 386 -8.61 -13.06 1.27
CA LEU A 386 -8.64 -12.12 0.16
C LEU A 386 -9.78 -12.41 -0.79
N LEU A 387 -10.65 -11.44 -1.04
CA LEU A 387 -11.62 -11.42 -2.11
C LEU A 387 -11.17 -10.41 -3.18
N PRO A 388 -10.49 -10.85 -4.24
CA PRO A 388 -9.98 -9.97 -5.28
C PRO A 388 -11.11 -9.36 -6.13
N LYS A 389 -10.91 -8.17 -6.71
CA LYS A 389 -11.77 -7.65 -7.77
C LYS A 389 -11.68 -8.54 -9.01
N PRO A 390 -12.78 -8.99 -9.61
CA PRO A 390 -12.74 -9.70 -10.90
C PRO A 390 -12.38 -8.76 -12.06
N TYR A 391 -11.64 -9.29 -13.04
CA TYR A 391 -11.19 -8.57 -14.23
C TYR A 391 -11.89 -9.14 -15.46
N TRP A 392 -12.72 -8.33 -16.12
CA TRP A 392 -13.48 -8.71 -17.31
C TRP A 392 -12.72 -8.30 -18.57
N SER A 393 -12.33 -9.27 -19.39
CA SER A 393 -11.79 -9.04 -20.74
C SER A 393 -12.93 -8.76 -21.71
N LYS A 394 -12.95 -7.57 -22.29
CA LYS A 394 -13.96 -7.19 -23.30
C LYS A 394 -13.74 -7.95 -24.61
N ASN A 395 -12.48 -8.15 -25.00
CA ASN A 395 -12.10 -8.83 -26.22
C ASN A 395 -12.47 -10.32 -26.19
N GLU A 396 -12.34 -10.97 -25.02
CA GLU A 396 -12.60 -12.39 -24.87
C GLU A 396 -14.01 -12.69 -24.33
N GLY A 397 -14.77 -11.68 -23.89
CA GLY A 397 -16.12 -11.84 -23.36
C GLY A 397 -16.17 -12.71 -22.10
N ARG A 398 -15.09 -12.74 -21.27
CA ARG A 398 -15.00 -13.55 -20.05
C ARG A 398 -14.22 -12.86 -18.96
N TYR A 399 -14.29 -13.40 -17.76
CA TYR A 399 -13.38 -13.01 -16.69
C TYR A 399 -11.98 -13.61 -16.90
N LEU A 400 -10.94 -12.83 -16.60
CA LEU A 400 -9.57 -13.31 -16.57
C LEU A 400 -9.39 -14.25 -15.37
N SER A 401 -8.68 -15.35 -15.60
CA SER A 401 -8.27 -16.26 -14.54
C SER A 401 -7.29 -15.62 -13.56
N LEU A 402 -7.13 -16.22 -12.40
CA LEU A 402 -6.19 -15.75 -11.39
C LEU A 402 -4.75 -15.73 -11.94
N SER A 403 -4.36 -16.73 -12.73
CA SER A 403 -3.04 -16.80 -13.37
C SER A 403 -2.82 -15.69 -14.40
N GLU A 404 -3.82 -15.37 -15.22
CA GLU A 404 -3.73 -14.26 -16.19
C GLU A 404 -3.58 -12.89 -15.50
N ARG A 405 -4.23 -12.72 -14.35
CA ARG A 405 -4.14 -11.48 -13.56
C ARG A 405 -2.77 -11.27 -12.90
N MET A 406 -1.97 -12.34 -12.80
CA MET A 406 -0.59 -12.25 -12.31
C MET A 406 0.40 -11.84 -13.41
N GLN A 407 -0.05 -11.75 -14.66
CA GLN A 407 0.81 -11.22 -15.71
C GLN A 407 1.20 -9.76 -15.44
N PRO A 408 2.38 -9.35 -15.91
CA PRO A 408 2.93 -8.01 -15.68
C PRO A 408 1.94 -6.87 -15.88
N ASN A 409 1.15 -6.89 -16.93
CA ASN A 409 0.17 -5.85 -17.27
C ASN A 409 -0.86 -5.57 -16.16
N TYR A 410 -1.10 -6.54 -15.28
CA TYR A 410 -2.17 -6.46 -14.27
C TYR A 410 -1.66 -6.56 -12.83
N ALA A 411 -0.56 -7.31 -12.61
CA ALA A 411 -0.12 -7.73 -11.29
C ALA A 411 0.26 -6.57 -10.33
N PHE A 412 0.79 -5.47 -10.89
CA PHE A 412 1.30 -4.33 -10.13
C PHE A 412 0.57 -3.00 -10.44
N ASN A 413 -0.45 -3.04 -11.29
CA ASN A 413 -1.08 -1.83 -11.78
C ASN A 413 -2.26 -1.39 -10.90
N GLU A 414 -2.19 -0.21 -10.32
CA GLU A 414 -3.25 0.38 -9.50
C GLU A 414 -4.19 1.33 -10.27
N SER A 415 -3.91 1.62 -11.54
CA SER A 415 -4.68 2.58 -12.34
C SER A 415 -5.73 1.90 -13.22
N ILE A 416 -7.01 2.18 -12.97
CA ILE A 416 -8.12 1.71 -13.83
C ILE A 416 -7.93 2.14 -15.30
N ARG A 417 -7.32 3.31 -15.55
CA ARG A 417 -7.06 3.80 -16.91
C ARG A 417 -6.04 2.93 -17.66
N ALA A 418 -5.06 2.39 -16.95
CA ALA A 418 -4.09 1.51 -17.59
C ALA A 418 -4.74 0.18 -18.03
N PHE A 419 -5.69 -0.36 -17.25
CA PHE A 419 -6.47 -1.53 -17.65
C PHE A 419 -7.28 -1.30 -18.92
N ALA A 420 -7.76 -0.08 -19.15
CA ALA A 420 -8.50 0.25 -20.37
C ALA A 420 -7.67 0.06 -21.67
N LYS A 421 -6.33 0.17 -21.61
CA LYS A 421 -5.43 -0.12 -22.74
C LYS A 421 -5.45 -1.60 -23.16
N PHE A 422 -5.76 -2.48 -22.24
CA PHE A 422 -5.82 -3.93 -22.48
C PHE A 422 -7.24 -4.42 -22.68
N ASP A 423 -8.21 -3.50 -22.87
CA ASP A 423 -9.63 -3.80 -22.95
C ASP A 423 -10.17 -4.63 -21.77
N VAL A 424 -9.57 -4.41 -20.60
CA VAL A 424 -9.96 -5.03 -19.35
C VAL A 424 -10.73 -4.03 -18.48
N ARG A 425 -11.90 -4.46 -18.02
CA ARG A 425 -12.70 -3.75 -17.01
C ARG A 425 -12.52 -4.42 -15.65
N VAL A 426 -12.08 -3.67 -14.67
CA VAL A 426 -12.07 -4.10 -13.26
C VAL A 426 -13.46 -3.90 -12.68
N VAL A 427 -13.98 -4.93 -12.00
CA VAL A 427 -15.32 -4.97 -11.46
C VAL A 427 -15.26 -5.06 -9.94
N ASP A 428 -16.12 -4.30 -9.24
CA ASP A 428 -16.24 -4.39 -7.79
C ASP A 428 -16.91 -5.70 -7.39
N ASN A 429 -16.57 -6.19 -6.19
CA ASN A 429 -17.25 -7.33 -5.61
C ASN A 429 -18.71 -6.98 -5.33
N THR A 430 -19.61 -7.95 -5.58
CA THR A 430 -21.04 -7.77 -5.35
C THR A 430 -21.38 -7.83 -3.86
N PRO A 431 -22.55 -7.29 -3.44
CA PRO A 431 -23.00 -7.39 -2.05
C PRO A 431 -23.08 -8.84 -1.53
N ASP A 432 -23.48 -9.78 -2.37
CA ASP A 432 -23.52 -11.20 -1.99
C ASP A 432 -22.12 -11.79 -1.81
N GLU A 433 -21.15 -11.44 -2.66
CA GLU A 433 -19.76 -11.88 -2.49
C GLU A 433 -19.14 -11.33 -1.19
N LEU A 434 -19.46 -10.10 -0.84
CA LEU A 434 -19.01 -9.47 0.42
C LEU A 434 -19.64 -10.15 1.64
N ARG A 435 -20.92 -10.55 1.54
CA ARG A 435 -21.60 -11.34 2.58
C ARG A 435 -20.94 -12.72 2.74
N GLU A 436 -20.70 -13.43 1.64
CA GLU A 436 -20.07 -14.76 1.67
C GLU A 436 -18.63 -14.70 2.25
N LEU A 437 -17.86 -13.64 1.94
CA LEU A 437 -16.54 -13.40 2.56
C LEU A 437 -16.64 -13.30 4.09
N VAL A 438 -17.65 -12.59 4.60
CA VAL A 438 -17.87 -12.45 6.06
C VAL A 438 -18.29 -13.78 6.67
N ILE A 439 -19.19 -14.52 6.00
CA ILE A 439 -19.59 -15.86 6.44
C ILE A 439 -18.39 -16.78 6.54
N GLU A 440 -17.54 -16.79 5.52
CA GLU A 440 -16.33 -17.61 5.50
C GLU A 440 -15.38 -17.21 6.64
N MET A 441 -15.12 -15.90 6.82
CA MET A 441 -14.24 -15.42 7.89
C MET A 441 -14.75 -15.86 9.26
N ILE A 442 -16.04 -15.68 9.55
CA ILE A 442 -16.61 -16.06 10.84
C ILE A 442 -16.52 -17.58 11.02
N ASN A 443 -16.88 -18.36 10.02
CA ASN A 443 -16.85 -19.82 10.10
C ASN A 443 -15.41 -20.34 10.31
N ARG A 444 -14.39 -19.72 9.70
CA ARG A 444 -12.98 -20.08 9.96
C ARG A 444 -12.57 -19.78 11.40
N LEU A 445 -12.95 -18.62 11.91
CA LEU A 445 -12.66 -18.23 13.31
C LEU A 445 -13.36 -19.10 14.34
N GLU A 446 -14.49 -19.70 13.98
CA GLU A 446 -15.27 -20.64 14.81
C GLU A 446 -14.86 -22.10 14.61
N GLY A 447 -13.89 -22.39 13.72
CA GLY A 447 -13.49 -23.74 13.39
C GLY A 447 -14.55 -24.56 12.64
N GLN A 448 -15.55 -23.88 12.03
CA GLN A 448 -16.67 -24.50 11.33
C GLN A 448 -16.45 -24.57 9.80
N HIS A 449 -15.35 -23.99 9.29
CA HIS A 449 -15.04 -24.02 7.87
C HIS A 449 -14.33 -25.32 7.48
N ALA A 450 -15.05 -26.19 6.76
CA ALA A 450 -14.46 -27.37 6.14
C ALA A 450 -14.01 -27.03 4.71
N GLU A 451 -12.71 -27.13 4.44
CA GLU A 451 -12.18 -26.93 3.08
C GLU A 451 -12.48 -28.16 2.21
N THR A 452 -13.00 -27.91 1.01
CA THR A 452 -13.19 -28.94 -0.01
C THR A 452 -11.85 -29.30 -0.67
N GLU A 453 -11.81 -30.45 -1.36
CA GLU A 453 -10.64 -30.84 -2.15
C GLU A 453 -10.32 -29.83 -3.26
N GLU A 454 -11.37 -29.31 -3.92
CA GLU A 454 -11.26 -28.29 -4.95
C GLU A 454 -10.69 -26.98 -4.40
N GLU A 455 -11.11 -26.54 -3.21
CA GLU A 455 -10.55 -25.37 -2.55
C GLU A 455 -9.06 -25.55 -2.23
N ARG A 456 -8.67 -26.71 -1.68
CA ARG A 456 -7.27 -27.03 -1.40
C ARG A 456 -6.42 -27.00 -2.67
N ALA A 457 -6.90 -27.62 -3.74
CA ALA A 457 -6.20 -27.65 -5.02
C ALA A 457 -6.03 -26.23 -5.61
N THR A 458 -7.09 -25.41 -5.60
CA THR A 458 -7.05 -24.03 -6.09
C THR A 458 -6.12 -23.15 -5.24
N GLN A 459 -6.18 -23.31 -3.92
CA GLN A 459 -5.30 -22.56 -3.01
C GLN A 459 -3.83 -22.96 -3.20
N ALA A 460 -3.55 -24.24 -3.46
CA ALA A 460 -2.20 -24.71 -3.77
C ALA A 460 -1.67 -24.13 -5.09
N GLN A 461 -2.51 -24.05 -6.13
CA GLN A 461 -2.15 -23.38 -7.39
C GLN A 461 -1.84 -21.89 -7.16
N PHE A 462 -2.65 -21.19 -6.36
CA PHE A 462 -2.39 -19.80 -6.03
C PHE A 462 -1.09 -19.64 -5.22
N ALA A 463 -0.83 -20.53 -4.28
CA ALA A 463 0.42 -20.51 -3.51
C ALA A 463 1.67 -20.72 -4.41
N ALA A 464 1.57 -21.57 -5.44
CA ALA A 464 2.63 -21.74 -6.44
C ALA A 464 2.87 -20.46 -7.26
N LEU A 465 1.79 -19.79 -7.70
CA LEU A 465 1.89 -18.48 -8.35
C LEU A 465 2.51 -17.43 -7.41
N ALA A 466 2.07 -17.40 -6.15
CA ALA A 466 2.60 -16.49 -5.16
C ALA A 466 4.10 -16.72 -4.91
N ALA A 467 4.57 -17.97 -4.93
CA ALA A 467 5.98 -18.31 -4.84
C ALA A 467 6.79 -17.81 -6.04
N THR A 468 6.24 -17.99 -7.26
CA THR A 468 6.88 -17.52 -8.50
C THR A 468 7.06 -16.00 -8.51
N TYR A 469 6.05 -15.24 -8.10
CA TYR A 469 6.06 -13.78 -8.09
C TYR A 469 6.49 -13.17 -6.74
N GLN A 470 6.89 -13.99 -5.78
CA GLN A 470 7.44 -13.63 -4.48
C GLN A 470 6.53 -12.74 -3.61
N PHE A 471 5.22 -12.92 -3.68
CA PHE A 471 4.26 -12.31 -2.74
C PHE A 471 3.70 -13.34 -1.75
N TYR A 472 3.00 -12.87 -0.70
CA TYR A 472 2.46 -13.74 0.33
C TYR A 472 1.27 -14.58 -0.18
N PRO A 473 1.25 -15.92 0.07
CA PRO A 473 0.19 -16.82 -0.41
C PRO A 473 -1.07 -16.74 0.47
N VAL A 474 -1.71 -15.57 0.49
CA VAL A 474 -2.94 -15.35 1.26
C VAL A 474 -4.07 -16.30 0.83
N LYS A 475 -4.98 -16.62 1.74
CA LYS A 475 -6.18 -17.41 1.39
C LYS A 475 -7.09 -16.62 0.46
N ILE A 476 -7.45 -17.21 -0.66
CA ILE A 476 -8.46 -16.64 -1.57
C ILE A 476 -9.84 -17.08 -1.08
N ALA A 477 -10.79 -16.15 -1.03
CA ALA A 477 -12.16 -16.43 -0.60
C ALA A 477 -12.83 -17.51 -1.47
N ARG A 478 -13.54 -18.44 -0.83
CA ARG A 478 -14.28 -19.54 -1.49
C ARG A 478 -15.19 -19.04 -2.61
N VAL A 479 -15.93 -17.97 -2.32
CA VAL A 479 -16.87 -17.38 -3.30
C VAL A 479 -16.15 -16.90 -4.57
N PHE A 480 -14.90 -16.43 -4.47
CA PHE A 480 -14.11 -16.07 -5.63
C PHE A 480 -13.70 -17.32 -6.42
N MET A 481 -13.19 -18.32 -5.74
CA MET A 481 -12.74 -19.57 -6.36
C MET A 481 -13.88 -20.31 -7.10
N SER A 482 -15.07 -20.31 -6.53
CA SER A 482 -16.25 -20.98 -7.15
C SER A 482 -16.84 -20.21 -8.34
N LYS A 483 -16.67 -18.88 -8.39
CA LYS A 483 -17.35 -18.04 -9.37
C LYS A 483 -16.48 -17.62 -10.54
N TYR A 484 -15.17 -17.53 -10.35
CA TYR A 484 -14.23 -17.01 -11.34
C TYR A 484 -13.20 -18.08 -11.76
N PRO A 485 -12.72 -18.06 -13.03
CA PRO A 485 -11.71 -19.01 -13.50
C PRO A 485 -10.41 -18.90 -12.72
N GLN A 486 -9.79 -20.02 -12.36
CA GLN A 486 -8.54 -20.07 -11.61
C GLN A 486 -7.32 -20.33 -12.51
N SER A 487 -7.49 -21.07 -13.61
CA SER A 487 -6.45 -21.36 -14.59
C SER A 487 -6.86 -20.92 -15.99
N SER A 488 -5.91 -20.52 -16.82
CA SER A 488 -6.16 -20.31 -18.25
C SER A 488 -5.96 -21.61 -19.01
N GLN A 489 -6.80 -21.86 -20.02
CA GLN A 489 -6.58 -22.97 -20.96
C GLN A 489 -5.42 -22.71 -21.95
N ARG A 490 -4.86 -21.50 -21.96
CA ARG A 490 -3.68 -21.14 -22.76
C ARG A 490 -2.42 -21.47 -21.98
N HIS A 491 -1.57 -22.30 -22.54
CA HIS A 491 -0.22 -22.58 -22.05
C HIS A 491 0.49 -21.26 -21.71
N MET A 492 1.02 -21.17 -20.50
CA MET A 492 1.98 -20.12 -20.16
C MET A 492 3.18 -20.27 -21.10
N ALA A 493 3.29 -19.37 -22.04
CA ALA A 493 4.48 -19.27 -22.88
C ALA A 493 5.68 -18.96 -21.96
N SER A 494 6.72 -19.74 -22.13
CA SER A 494 7.94 -19.91 -21.33
C SER A 494 8.81 -18.67 -21.12
N THR A 495 8.40 -17.50 -21.57
CA THR A 495 9.26 -16.31 -21.70
C THR A 495 9.56 -15.56 -20.39
N PHE A 496 8.77 -15.76 -19.33
CA PHE A 496 9.01 -15.04 -18.07
C PHE A 496 9.77 -15.89 -17.03
N GLN A 497 9.71 -17.21 -17.15
CA GLN A 497 10.45 -18.13 -16.28
C GLN A 497 11.96 -18.05 -16.47
N GLU A 498 12.42 -17.76 -17.67
CA GLU A 498 13.86 -17.66 -17.97
C GLU A 498 14.52 -16.38 -17.45
N SER A 499 13.77 -15.28 -17.34
CA SER A 499 14.31 -13.99 -16.89
C SER A 499 14.46 -13.86 -15.36
N LEU A 500 13.65 -14.58 -14.58
CA LEU A 500 13.71 -14.55 -13.11
C LEU A 500 14.57 -15.67 -12.49
N LEU A 501 14.79 -16.76 -13.21
CA LEU A 501 15.57 -17.92 -12.73
C LEU A 501 17.08 -17.79 -12.96
N GLN A 502 17.55 -16.79 -13.69
CA GLN A 502 18.99 -16.55 -13.89
C GLN A 502 19.68 -15.78 -12.75
N HIS A 503 18.95 -15.45 -11.67
CA HIS A 503 19.49 -14.67 -10.56
C HIS A 503 19.18 -15.29 -9.17
N ASN A 504 19.29 -16.62 -9.06
CA ASN A 504 19.45 -17.29 -7.77
C ASN A 504 20.92 -17.48 -7.42
#